data_7048034be9d38a316958dfd618d1aa4f
#
_entry.id   7048034be9d38a316958dfd618d1aa4f
#
_cell.length_a   1.000
_cell.length_b   1.000
_cell.length_c   1.000
_cell.angle_alpha   90.00
_cell.angle_beta   90.00
_cell.angle_gamma   90.00
#
_symmetry.space_group_name_H-M   'P 1'
#
loop_
_entity.id
_entity.type
_entity.pdbx_description
1 polymer ?
#
loop_
_entity_poly.entity_id
_entity_poly.type
_entity_poly.pdbx_seq_one_letter_code
_entity_poly.pdbx_strand_id
1 'polypeptide(L)'
;MGKGVVFVDGSMSRSSLMQSMTIAGLVLLGCAALVLILIFLLSKKAVKPIAESYEKQKQFITDANHELKTPLTLILANLDIAEAELGKNEWLDDIRSEGHRMTELVNQLVALSRMDEEGQPLNMTEVAFGQLVADTVSEFEPLAKERGKAITSSVDKEISYLGDEALLHRLVGILMDNAIKYCDQDGEITVNLHKGRRTVLTVENTYAAVGELELNRLFDRFYRADKARKFTGGYGVGLSMAKAIVEKHKGEITAYKKDATHIGFKVLL
;
A
#
# COMPACT_ATOMS: atom_id res chain seq x y z
N MET A 1 34.52 -79.38 37.43
CA MET A 1 34.01 -78.32 36.53
C MET A 1 34.07 -77.04 37.27
N GLY A 2 35.08 -76.19 37.01
CA GLY A 2 35.22 -74.86 37.59
C GLY A 2 34.51 -73.85 36.74
N LYS A 3 33.58 -73.07 37.38
CA LYS A 3 32.91 -71.92 36.74
C LYS A 3 33.81 -70.68 36.91
N GLY A 4 34.44 -70.23 35.83
CA GLY A 4 35.14 -68.96 35.82
C GLY A 4 34.18 -67.83 35.71
N VAL A 5 34.20 -66.89 36.66
CA VAL A 5 33.46 -65.59 36.58
C VAL A 5 34.36 -64.53 35.98
N VAL A 6 33.99 -64.02 34.82
CA VAL A 6 34.71 -62.95 34.18
C VAL A 6 34.07 -61.65 34.69
N PHE A 7 34.83 -60.87 35.46
CA PHE A 7 34.45 -59.51 35.82
C PHE A 7 34.86 -58.57 34.68
N VAL A 8 33.86 -58.02 33.98
CA VAL A 8 34.08 -56.93 33.02
C VAL A 8 34.07 -55.63 33.80
N ASP A 9 35.19 -54.97 33.87
CA ASP A 9 35.33 -53.67 34.52
C ASP A 9 34.56 -52.58 33.69
N GLY A 10 33.40 -52.19 34.18
CA GLY A 10 32.54 -51.21 33.51
C GLY A 10 33.01 -49.76 33.71
N SER A 11 34.05 -49.48 34.51
CA SER A 11 34.50 -48.14 34.81
C SER A 11 35.22 -47.49 33.62
N MET A 12 36.00 -48.24 32.87
CA MET A 12 36.65 -47.77 31.62
C MET A 12 35.64 -47.50 30.51
N SER A 13 34.54 -48.22 30.47
CA SER A 13 33.45 -47.99 29.49
C SER A 13 32.68 -46.68 29.73
N ARG A 14 32.49 -46.28 30.98
CA ARG A 14 31.77 -45.03 31.32
C ARG A 14 32.62 -43.79 31.03
N SER A 15 33.91 -43.81 31.32
CA SER A 15 34.78 -42.64 31.05
C SER A 15 34.94 -42.40 29.54
N SER A 16 35.07 -43.48 28.77
CA SER A 16 35.19 -43.36 27.31
C SER A 16 33.87 -42.91 26.66
N LEU A 17 32.72 -43.35 27.20
CA LEU A 17 31.41 -42.84 26.75
C LEU A 17 31.21 -41.33 27.06
N MET A 18 31.56 -40.89 28.29
CA MET A 18 31.50 -39.45 28.63
C MET A 18 32.41 -38.61 27.76
N GLN A 19 33.64 -39.07 27.51
CA GLN A 19 34.59 -38.39 26.64
C GLN A 19 34.10 -38.32 25.19
N SER A 20 33.50 -39.36 24.65
CA SER A 20 32.90 -39.36 23.33
C SER A 20 31.67 -38.41 23.24
N MET A 21 30.85 -38.35 24.27
CA MET A 21 29.70 -37.45 24.34
C MET A 21 30.15 -35.98 24.43
N THR A 22 31.22 -35.67 25.20
CA THR A 22 31.76 -34.31 25.26
C THR A 22 32.36 -33.85 23.93
N ILE A 23 33.13 -34.75 23.27
CA ILE A 23 33.67 -34.45 21.93
C ILE A 23 32.56 -34.24 20.91
N ALA A 24 31.54 -35.13 20.90
CA ALA A 24 30.38 -34.98 20.02
C ALA A 24 29.64 -33.67 20.28
N GLY A 25 29.44 -33.27 21.55
CA GLY A 25 28.84 -32.01 21.93
C GLY A 25 29.64 -30.78 21.45
N LEU A 26 30.98 -30.82 21.59
CA LEU A 26 31.84 -29.73 21.11
C LEU A 26 31.81 -29.62 19.57
N VAL A 27 31.81 -30.75 18.86
CA VAL A 27 31.70 -30.78 17.40
C VAL A 27 30.36 -30.21 16.93
N LEU A 28 29.27 -30.60 17.56
CA LEU A 28 27.92 -30.07 17.26
C LEU A 28 27.85 -28.57 17.50
N LEU A 29 28.40 -28.08 18.63
CA LEU A 29 28.45 -26.64 18.92
C LEU A 29 29.31 -25.88 17.88
N GLY A 30 30.45 -26.45 17.49
CA GLY A 30 31.30 -25.86 16.46
C GLY A 30 30.62 -25.81 15.09
N CYS A 31 29.94 -26.88 14.69
CA CYS A 31 29.11 -26.88 13.46
C CYS A 31 27.97 -25.87 13.50
N ALA A 32 27.26 -25.80 14.61
CA ALA A 32 26.18 -24.83 14.78
C ALA A 32 26.69 -23.37 14.69
N ALA A 33 27.81 -23.06 15.35
CA ALA A 33 28.43 -21.75 15.26
C ALA A 33 28.87 -21.42 13.82
N LEU A 34 29.46 -22.36 13.11
CA LEU A 34 29.88 -22.19 11.72
C LEU A 34 28.71 -21.93 10.79
N VAL A 35 27.61 -22.67 10.95
CA VAL A 35 26.36 -22.47 10.19
C VAL A 35 25.79 -21.08 10.47
N LEU A 36 25.73 -20.64 11.73
CA LEU A 36 25.23 -19.30 12.08
C LEU A 36 26.10 -18.18 11.46
N ILE A 37 27.43 -18.34 11.48
CA ILE A 37 28.33 -17.39 10.84
C ILE A 37 28.11 -17.35 9.33
N LEU A 38 27.95 -18.51 8.71
CA LEU A 38 27.69 -18.62 7.27
C LEU A 38 26.36 -17.96 6.88
N ILE A 39 25.30 -18.22 7.66
CA ILE A 39 23.98 -17.57 7.47
C ILE A 39 24.11 -16.05 7.59
N PHE A 40 24.81 -15.56 8.60
CA PHE A 40 25.01 -14.12 8.80
C PHE A 40 25.79 -13.45 7.66
N LEU A 41 26.84 -14.09 7.16
CA LEU A 41 27.63 -13.59 6.03
C LEU A 41 26.85 -13.61 4.72
N LEU A 42 26.13 -14.70 4.45
CA LEU A 42 25.29 -14.84 3.25
C LEU A 42 24.10 -13.88 3.29
N SER A 43 23.44 -13.73 4.45
CA SER A 43 22.35 -12.80 4.64
C SER A 43 22.77 -11.36 4.32
N LYS A 44 23.90 -10.89 4.86
CA LYS A 44 24.43 -9.57 4.52
C LYS A 44 24.73 -9.40 3.03
N LYS A 45 25.31 -10.42 2.40
CA LYS A 45 25.69 -10.38 0.98
C LYS A 45 24.46 -10.45 0.04
N ALA A 46 23.40 -11.13 0.44
CA ALA A 46 22.17 -11.24 -0.35
C ALA A 46 21.23 -10.06 -0.16
N VAL A 47 21.08 -9.55 1.07
CA VAL A 47 20.14 -8.47 1.39
C VAL A 47 20.66 -7.09 0.97
N LYS A 48 21.96 -6.83 1.14
CA LYS A 48 22.56 -5.53 0.82
C LYS A 48 22.33 -5.07 -0.62
N PRO A 49 22.57 -5.89 -1.68
CA PRO A 49 22.34 -5.45 -3.06
C PRO A 49 20.85 -5.21 -3.37
N ILE A 50 19.93 -5.91 -2.70
CA ILE A 50 18.49 -5.68 -2.85
C ILE A 50 18.11 -4.32 -2.24
N ALA A 51 18.59 -4.02 -1.03
CA ALA A 51 18.38 -2.72 -0.40
C ALA A 51 18.99 -1.58 -1.23
N GLU A 52 20.21 -1.73 -1.72
CA GLU A 52 20.85 -0.72 -2.59
C GLU A 52 20.12 -0.53 -3.92
N SER A 53 19.59 -1.59 -4.52
CA SER A 53 18.79 -1.51 -5.75
C SER A 53 17.47 -0.79 -5.49
N TYR A 54 16.84 -1.05 -4.35
CA TYR A 54 15.61 -0.39 -3.94
C TYR A 54 15.81 1.11 -3.72
N GLU A 55 16.88 1.50 -3.01
CA GLU A 55 17.24 2.91 -2.82
C GLU A 55 17.54 3.64 -4.13
N LYS A 56 18.27 2.99 -5.05
CA LYS A 56 18.54 3.54 -6.39
C LYS A 56 17.26 3.72 -7.21
N GLN A 57 16.34 2.76 -7.15
CA GLN A 57 15.05 2.86 -7.84
C GLN A 57 14.23 4.03 -7.29
N LYS A 58 14.25 4.25 -6.00
CA LYS A 58 13.58 5.34 -5.31
C LYS A 58 14.18 6.70 -5.70
N GLN A 59 15.51 6.83 -5.62
CA GLN A 59 16.23 8.02 -6.07
C GLN A 59 15.87 8.36 -7.52
N PHE A 60 15.89 7.35 -8.40
CA PHE A 60 15.52 7.50 -9.80
C PHE A 60 14.09 8.06 -9.98
N ILE A 61 13.11 7.56 -9.20
CA ILE A 61 11.73 8.07 -9.25
C ILE A 61 11.67 9.52 -8.80
N THR A 62 12.40 9.89 -7.74
CA THR A 62 12.45 11.25 -7.23
C THR A 62 13.09 12.22 -8.22
N ASP A 63 14.22 11.83 -8.81
CA ASP A 63 14.94 12.64 -9.79
C ASP A 63 14.12 12.79 -11.08
N ALA A 64 13.56 11.69 -11.59
CA ALA A 64 12.69 11.70 -12.77
C ALA A 64 11.46 12.61 -12.57
N ASN A 65 10.93 12.71 -11.36
CA ASN A 65 9.83 13.62 -11.06
C ASN A 65 10.22 15.09 -11.27
N HIS A 66 11.36 15.50 -10.70
CA HIS A 66 11.82 16.89 -10.86
C HIS A 66 12.10 17.19 -12.32
N GLU A 67 12.70 16.25 -13.05
CA GLU A 67 13.01 16.37 -14.47
C GLU A 67 11.75 16.35 -15.37
N LEU A 68 10.66 15.71 -14.96
CA LEU A 68 9.40 15.69 -15.72
C LEU A 68 8.49 16.86 -15.38
N LYS A 69 8.50 17.36 -14.15
CA LYS A 69 7.62 18.45 -13.72
C LYS A 69 7.94 19.76 -14.46
N THR A 70 9.22 20.08 -14.66
CA THR A 70 9.68 21.29 -15.29
C THR A 70 9.21 21.41 -16.75
N PRO A 71 9.48 20.42 -17.67
CA PRO A 71 9.00 20.50 -19.05
C PRO A 71 7.47 20.47 -19.15
N LEU A 72 6.80 19.76 -18.26
CA LEU A 72 5.35 19.71 -18.25
C LEU A 72 4.71 21.04 -17.86
N THR A 73 5.27 21.72 -16.86
CA THR A 73 4.87 23.08 -16.50
C THR A 73 5.06 24.04 -17.67
N LEU A 74 6.18 23.90 -18.40
CA LEU A 74 6.47 24.75 -19.57
C LEU A 74 5.50 24.47 -20.75
N ILE A 75 5.14 23.20 -20.98
CA ILE A 75 4.14 22.83 -21.98
C ILE A 75 2.78 23.46 -21.65
N LEU A 76 2.33 23.39 -20.41
CA LEU A 76 1.07 23.98 -19.97
C LEU A 76 1.10 25.51 -20.08
N ALA A 77 2.20 26.16 -19.70
CA ALA A 77 2.36 27.61 -19.85
C ALA A 77 2.34 28.07 -21.32
N ASN A 78 3.00 27.34 -22.20
CA ASN A 78 2.95 27.63 -23.65
C ASN A 78 1.56 27.40 -24.24
N LEU A 79 0.82 26.44 -23.71
CA LEU A 79 -0.55 26.18 -24.09
C LEU A 79 -1.48 27.35 -23.71
N ASP A 80 -1.28 27.97 -22.51
CA ASP A 80 -2.01 29.16 -22.08
C ASP A 80 -1.78 30.32 -23.05
N ILE A 81 -0.54 30.51 -23.51
CA ILE A 81 -0.19 31.52 -24.50
C ILE A 81 -0.85 31.24 -25.85
N ALA A 82 -0.78 29.97 -26.32
CA ALA A 82 -1.38 29.57 -27.57
C ALA A 82 -2.91 29.76 -27.56
N GLU A 83 -3.58 29.44 -26.46
CA GLU A 83 -5.02 29.65 -26.30
C GLU A 83 -5.38 31.16 -26.30
N ALA A 84 -4.54 32.01 -25.67
CA ALA A 84 -4.74 33.44 -25.68
C ALA A 84 -4.61 34.04 -27.09
N GLU A 85 -3.74 33.50 -27.95
CA GLU A 85 -3.53 33.98 -29.30
C GLU A 85 -4.53 33.37 -30.32
N LEU A 86 -4.85 32.08 -30.21
CA LEU A 86 -5.64 31.35 -31.20
C LEU A 86 -7.13 31.24 -30.80
N GLY A 87 -7.46 31.58 -29.55
CA GLY A 87 -8.77 31.34 -28.96
C GLY A 87 -8.96 29.89 -28.51
N LYS A 88 -10.15 29.61 -27.94
CA LYS A 88 -10.51 28.25 -27.47
C LYS A 88 -10.56 27.29 -28.65
N ASN A 89 -9.89 26.15 -28.47
CA ASN A 89 -9.78 25.09 -29.47
C ASN A 89 -9.79 23.74 -28.78
N GLU A 90 -10.62 22.81 -29.28
CA GLU A 90 -10.77 21.45 -28.75
C GLU A 90 -9.42 20.72 -28.60
N TRP A 91 -8.52 20.88 -29.58
CA TRP A 91 -7.18 20.28 -29.52
C TRP A 91 -6.33 20.84 -28.39
N LEU A 92 -6.43 22.15 -28.10
CA LEU A 92 -5.71 22.78 -27.00
C LEU A 92 -6.28 22.32 -25.64
N ASP A 93 -7.59 22.15 -25.55
CA ASP A 93 -8.26 21.60 -24.35
C ASP A 93 -7.84 20.17 -24.08
N ASP A 94 -7.74 19.33 -25.14
CA ASP A 94 -7.28 17.95 -25.03
C ASP A 94 -5.82 17.87 -24.55
N ILE A 95 -4.93 18.68 -25.11
CA ILE A 95 -3.52 18.74 -24.71
C ILE A 95 -3.40 19.23 -23.27
N ARG A 96 -4.20 20.22 -22.86
CA ARG A 96 -4.25 20.71 -21.49
C ARG A 96 -4.68 19.61 -20.52
N SER A 97 -5.75 18.90 -20.85
CA SER A 97 -6.27 17.81 -20.05
C SER A 97 -5.21 16.72 -19.87
N GLU A 98 -4.51 16.32 -20.93
CA GLU A 98 -3.46 15.31 -20.84
C GLU A 98 -2.22 15.82 -20.08
N GLY A 99 -1.87 17.10 -20.21
CA GLY A 99 -0.82 17.75 -19.42
C GLY A 99 -1.09 17.76 -17.92
N HIS A 100 -2.31 18.12 -17.51
CA HIS A 100 -2.73 18.04 -16.11
C HIS A 100 -2.72 16.61 -15.60
N ARG A 101 -3.18 15.68 -16.42
CA ARG A 101 -3.19 14.26 -16.13
C ARG A 101 -1.77 13.70 -15.90
N MET A 102 -0.79 14.07 -16.73
CA MET A 102 0.61 13.71 -16.53
C MET A 102 1.18 14.31 -15.23
N THR A 103 0.84 15.58 -14.92
CA THR A 103 1.25 16.23 -13.67
C THR A 103 0.75 15.45 -12.45
N GLU A 104 -0.50 15.03 -12.47
CA GLU A 104 -1.09 14.24 -11.40
C GLU A 104 -0.38 12.88 -11.24
N LEU A 105 -0.11 12.17 -12.33
CA LEU A 105 0.64 10.91 -12.30
C LEU A 105 2.01 11.08 -11.65
N VAL A 106 2.76 12.08 -12.10
CA VAL A 106 4.09 12.38 -11.57
C VAL A 106 4.03 12.67 -10.07
N ASN A 107 3.07 13.49 -9.62
CA ASN A 107 2.88 13.78 -8.21
C ASN A 107 2.50 12.54 -7.38
N GLN A 108 1.67 11.63 -7.92
CA GLN A 108 1.29 10.38 -7.26
C GLN A 108 2.49 9.43 -7.12
N LEU A 109 3.36 9.34 -8.14
CA LEU A 109 4.58 8.53 -8.12
C LEU A 109 5.54 9.00 -7.02
N VAL A 110 5.72 10.31 -6.89
CA VAL A 110 6.59 10.89 -5.84
C VAL A 110 6.03 10.64 -4.45
N ALA A 111 4.74 10.88 -4.28
CA ALA A 111 4.11 10.66 -2.98
C ALA A 111 4.24 9.19 -2.56
N LEU A 112 4.10 8.25 -3.51
CA LEU A 112 4.30 6.82 -3.25
C LEU A 112 5.77 6.51 -2.89
N SER A 113 6.72 7.08 -3.62
CA SER A 113 8.17 6.91 -3.35
C SER A 113 8.54 7.42 -1.96
N ARG A 114 8.02 8.60 -1.56
CA ARG A 114 8.25 9.17 -0.22
C ARG A 114 7.58 8.35 0.89
N MET A 115 6.46 7.71 0.62
CA MET A 115 5.80 6.83 1.60
C MET A 115 6.60 5.57 1.90
N ASP A 116 7.42 5.11 0.95
CA ASP A 116 8.34 3.98 1.15
C ASP A 116 9.56 4.36 2.02
N GLU A 117 9.74 5.63 2.38
CA GLU A 117 10.84 6.05 3.24
C GLU A 117 10.66 5.50 4.66
N GLU A 118 11.49 4.50 4.99
CA GLU A 118 11.67 4.08 6.36
C GLU A 118 12.33 5.25 7.12
N GLY A 119 11.61 5.79 8.13
CA GLY A 119 12.16 6.81 9.01
C GLY A 119 11.59 8.23 8.88
N GLN A 120 10.69 8.52 7.94
CA GLN A 120 9.92 9.75 8.08
C GLN A 120 8.90 9.57 9.21
N PRO A 121 9.06 10.27 10.35
CA PRO A 121 8.12 10.16 11.45
C PRO A 121 6.76 10.68 10.98
N LEU A 122 5.71 9.92 11.26
CA LEU A 122 4.35 10.40 11.14
C LEU A 122 4.12 11.54 12.13
N ASN A 123 3.41 12.57 11.72
CA ASN A 123 2.93 13.60 12.64
C ASN A 123 1.70 13.07 13.40
N MET A 124 1.97 12.19 14.38
CA MET A 124 0.93 11.50 15.14
C MET A 124 0.24 12.46 16.11
N THR A 125 -1.00 12.81 15.81
CA THR A 125 -1.86 13.66 16.63
C THR A 125 -3.19 12.95 16.91
N GLU A 126 -3.93 13.39 17.91
CA GLU A 126 -5.30 12.93 18.10
C GLU A 126 -6.20 13.61 17.06
N VAL A 127 -6.64 12.85 16.08
CA VAL A 127 -7.46 13.30 14.95
C VAL A 127 -8.93 13.00 15.25
N ALA A 128 -9.81 13.98 15.06
CA ALA A 128 -11.26 13.78 15.06
C ALA A 128 -11.67 13.01 13.76
N PHE A 129 -11.31 11.72 13.71
CA PHE A 129 -11.37 10.93 12.48
C PHE A 129 -12.78 10.76 11.94
N GLY A 130 -13.78 10.67 12.82
CA GLY A 130 -15.19 10.64 12.41
C GLY A 130 -15.61 11.91 11.68
N GLN A 131 -15.22 13.09 12.20
CA GLN A 131 -15.50 14.36 11.55
C GLN A 131 -14.74 14.48 10.22
N LEU A 132 -13.45 14.13 10.18
CA LEU A 132 -12.64 14.14 8.98
C LEU A 132 -13.26 13.29 7.86
N VAL A 133 -13.74 12.08 8.18
CA VAL A 133 -14.41 11.21 7.20
C VAL A 133 -15.70 11.85 6.70
N ALA A 134 -16.53 12.39 7.61
CA ALA A 134 -17.79 13.03 7.24
C ALA A 134 -17.58 14.25 6.33
N ASP A 135 -16.61 15.09 6.65
CA ASP A 135 -16.28 16.28 5.86
C ASP A 135 -15.74 15.88 4.48
N THR A 136 -14.81 14.93 4.43
CA THR A 136 -14.28 14.42 3.15
C THR A 136 -15.39 13.82 2.28
N VAL A 137 -16.31 13.03 2.83
CA VAL A 137 -17.44 12.47 2.08
C VAL A 137 -18.30 13.60 1.49
N SER A 138 -18.57 14.64 2.27
CA SER A 138 -19.36 15.80 1.83
C SER A 138 -18.70 16.57 0.68
N GLU A 139 -17.37 16.65 0.66
CA GLU A 139 -16.62 17.27 -0.46
C GLU A 139 -16.84 16.54 -1.79
N PHE A 140 -17.08 15.23 -1.75
CA PHE A 140 -17.30 14.41 -2.95
C PHE A 140 -18.77 14.34 -3.39
N GLU A 141 -19.75 14.75 -2.58
CA GLU A 141 -21.19 14.71 -2.94
C GLU A 141 -21.52 15.47 -4.24
N PRO A 142 -21.01 16.70 -4.48
CA PRO A 142 -21.29 17.43 -5.71
C PRO A 142 -20.80 16.68 -6.95
N LEU A 143 -19.59 16.12 -6.88
CA LEU A 143 -19.00 15.35 -7.97
C LEU A 143 -19.74 14.05 -8.24
N ALA A 144 -20.17 13.34 -7.19
CA ALA A 144 -20.98 12.14 -7.34
C ALA A 144 -22.31 12.44 -8.01
N LYS A 145 -22.99 13.50 -7.57
CA LYS A 145 -24.26 13.96 -8.13
C LYS A 145 -24.14 14.36 -9.60
N GLU A 146 -23.08 15.08 -9.97
CA GLU A 146 -22.80 15.44 -11.36
C GLU A 146 -22.64 14.20 -12.25
N ARG A 147 -22.09 13.11 -11.69
CA ARG A 147 -21.91 11.82 -12.37
C ARG A 147 -23.10 10.87 -12.23
N GLY A 148 -24.22 11.33 -11.71
CA GLY A 148 -25.44 10.51 -11.54
C GLY A 148 -25.31 9.42 -10.48
N LYS A 149 -24.46 9.59 -9.46
CA LYS A 149 -24.20 8.59 -8.42
C LYS A 149 -24.73 9.05 -7.07
N ALA A 150 -25.28 8.11 -6.30
CA ALA A 150 -25.76 8.38 -4.95
C ALA A 150 -24.70 8.02 -3.90
N ILE A 151 -24.52 8.87 -2.89
CA ILE A 151 -23.67 8.57 -1.72
C ILE A 151 -24.58 8.42 -0.50
N THR A 152 -24.44 7.31 0.21
CA THR A 152 -25.04 7.09 1.53
C THR A 152 -23.93 6.91 2.55
N SER A 153 -23.99 7.65 3.65
CA SER A 153 -22.96 7.57 4.70
C SER A 153 -23.57 7.29 6.07
N SER A 154 -22.90 6.41 6.82
CA SER A 154 -23.18 6.14 8.24
C SER A 154 -21.85 6.26 9.00
N VAL A 155 -21.55 7.47 9.44
CA VAL A 155 -20.27 7.84 10.07
C VAL A 155 -20.50 8.28 11.52
N ASP A 156 -19.90 7.56 12.45
CA ASP A 156 -19.83 7.98 13.86
C ASP A 156 -18.79 9.11 13.99
N LYS A 157 -19.29 10.35 14.12
CA LYS A 157 -18.48 11.57 14.16
C LYS A 157 -17.63 11.72 15.44
N GLU A 158 -17.97 10.99 16.50
CA GLU A 158 -17.26 11.06 17.79
C GLU A 158 -15.98 10.20 17.81
N ILE A 159 -15.68 9.49 16.71
CA ILE A 159 -14.50 8.65 16.64
C ILE A 159 -13.24 9.50 16.52
N SER A 160 -12.37 9.42 17.54
CA SER A 160 -10.99 9.91 17.51
C SER A 160 -10.02 8.77 17.20
N TYR A 161 -8.94 9.09 16.50
CA TYR A 161 -7.85 8.18 16.18
C TYR A 161 -6.49 8.88 16.28
N LEU A 162 -5.50 8.21 16.88
CA LEU A 162 -4.12 8.72 16.93
C LEU A 162 -3.42 8.42 15.60
N GLY A 163 -3.22 9.46 14.78
CA GLY A 163 -2.66 9.30 13.43
C GLY A 163 -2.17 10.60 12.83
N ASP A 164 -1.70 10.52 11.59
CA ASP A 164 -1.32 11.68 10.76
C ASP A 164 -2.55 12.15 10.01
N GLU A 165 -3.07 13.31 10.38
CA GLU A 165 -4.31 13.88 9.84
C GLU A 165 -4.27 14.04 8.31
N ALA A 166 -3.16 14.55 7.77
CA ALA A 166 -3.02 14.76 6.33
C ALA A 166 -3.04 13.44 5.55
N LEU A 167 -2.38 12.41 6.09
CA LEU A 167 -2.38 11.08 5.46
C LEU A 167 -3.74 10.38 5.61
N LEU A 168 -4.42 10.53 6.74
CA LEU A 168 -5.76 9.98 6.94
C LEU A 168 -6.78 10.66 6.02
N HIS A 169 -6.74 11.98 5.86
CA HIS A 169 -7.57 12.71 4.89
C HIS A 169 -7.32 12.20 3.47
N ARG A 170 -6.05 12.05 3.09
CA ARG A 170 -5.66 11.51 1.79
C ARG A 170 -6.16 10.07 1.57
N LEU A 171 -6.12 9.22 2.60
CA LEU A 171 -6.66 7.85 2.54
C LEU A 171 -8.13 7.86 2.18
N VAL A 172 -8.94 8.65 2.89
CA VAL A 172 -10.38 8.77 2.63
C VAL A 172 -10.64 9.30 1.23
N GLY A 173 -9.93 10.36 0.83
CA GLY A 173 -10.02 10.94 -0.51
C GLY A 173 -9.72 9.94 -1.62
N ILE A 174 -8.67 9.10 -1.47
CA ILE A 174 -8.34 8.04 -2.43
C ILE A 174 -9.47 7.02 -2.55
N LEU A 175 -10.06 6.59 -1.42
CA LEU A 175 -11.14 5.61 -1.43
C LEU A 175 -12.41 6.18 -2.06
N MET A 176 -12.73 7.46 -1.79
CA MET A 176 -13.87 8.16 -2.39
C MET A 176 -13.71 8.39 -3.89
N ASP A 177 -12.53 8.87 -4.33
CA ASP A 177 -12.21 9.03 -5.76
C ASP A 177 -12.31 7.69 -6.49
N ASN A 178 -11.78 6.63 -5.90
CA ASN A 178 -11.87 5.29 -6.44
C ASN A 178 -13.33 4.83 -6.56
N ALA A 179 -14.13 5.00 -5.50
CA ALA A 179 -15.54 4.63 -5.52
C ALA A 179 -16.32 5.39 -6.60
N ILE A 180 -16.16 6.72 -6.69
CA ILE A 180 -16.84 7.52 -7.71
C ILE A 180 -16.42 7.14 -9.12
N LYS A 181 -15.13 6.86 -9.33
CA LYS A 181 -14.56 6.56 -10.63
C LYS A 181 -15.03 5.22 -11.21
N TYR A 182 -15.12 4.22 -10.34
CA TYR A 182 -15.43 2.84 -10.74
C TYR A 182 -16.86 2.40 -10.43
N CYS A 183 -17.66 3.21 -9.71
CA CYS A 183 -19.07 2.95 -9.53
C CYS A 183 -19.79 2.94 -10.89
N ASP A 184 -20.70 2.00 -11.08
CA ASP A 184 -21.53 1.92 -12.28
C ASP A 184 -22.36 3.19 -12.48
N GLN A 185 -22.87 3.39 -13.71
CA GLN A 185 -23.82 4.48 -14.00
C GLN A 185 -25.05 4.33 -13.11
N ASP A 186 -25.56 5.44 -12.56
CA ASP A 186 -26.69 5.47 -11.62
C ASP A 186 -26.49 4.54 -10.40
N GLY A 187 -25.23 4.25 -10.06
CA GLY A 187 -24.87 3.37 -8.96
C GLY A 187 -24.83 4.06 -7.60
N GLU A 188 -24.65 3.26 -6.56
CA GLU A 188 -24.64 3.70 -5.17
C GLU A 188 -23.25 3.50 -4.54
N ILE A 189 -22.85 4.48 -3.72
CA ILE A 189 -21.63 4.45 -2.91
C ILE A 189 -22.05 4.50 -1.45
N THR A 190 -21.58 3.55 -0.65
CA THR A 190 -21.88 3.48 0.79
C THR A 190 -20.60 3.64 1.59
N VAL A 191 -20.61 4.59 2.55
CA VAL A 191 -19.47 4.82 3.46
C VAL A 191 -19.92 4.57 4.89
N ASN A 192 -19.22 3.66 5.59
CA ASN A 192 -19.49 3.42 7.00
C ASN A 192 -18.21 3.57 7.81
N LEU A 193 -18.34 4.26 8.95
CA LEU A 193 -17.28 4.35 9.96
C LEU A 193 -17.86 4.02 11.33
N HIS A 194 -17.30 3.02 11.98
CA HIS A 194 -17.70 2.63 13.32
C HIS A 194 -16.48 2.19 14.15
N LYS A 195 -16.62 2.28 15.47
CA LYS A 195 -15.61 1.84 16.43
C LYS A 195 -16.03 0.51 17.04
N GLY A 196 -15.20 -0.52 16.84
CA GLY A 196 -15.29 -1.80 17.53
C GLY A 196 -14.06 -2.00 18.40
N ARG A 197 -13.41 -3.15 18.30
CA ARG A 197 -12.05 -3.36 18.85
C ARG A 197 -11.00 -2.49 18.15
N ARG A 198 -11.22 -2.22 16.89
CA ARG A 198 -10.47 -1.29 16.04
C ARG A 198 -11.45 -0.32 15.39
N THR A 199 -10.95 0.79 14.90
CA THR A 199 -11.71 1.70 14.04
C THR A 199 -11.84 1.06 12.65
N VAL A 200 -13.07 0.94 12.15
CA VAL A 200 -13.38 0.29 10.88
C VAL A 200 -14.02 1.31 9.94
N LEU A 201 -13.33 1.60 8.85
CA LEU A 201 -13.86 2.37 7.73
C LEU A 201 -14.14 1.41 6.57
N THR A 202 -15.34 1.46 6.00
CA THR A 202 -15.69 0.76 4.76
C THR A 202 -16.21 1.73 3.73
N VAL A 203 -15.73 1.58 2.49
CA VAL A 203 -16.24 2.28 1.31
C VAL A 203 -16.63 1.21 0.31
N GLU A 204 -17.89 1.19 -0.07
CA GLU A 204 -18.47 0.21 -0.98
C GLU A 204 -19.09 0.95 -2.18
N ASN A 205 -19.04 0.34 -3.35
CA ASN A 205 -19.73 0.89 -4.52
C ASN A 205 -20.27 -0.21 -5.43
N THR A 206 -21.29 0.11 -6.18
CA THR A 206 -21.83 -0.73 -7.24
C THR A 206 -20.78 -0.91 -8.33
N TYR A 207 -20.52 -2.17 -8.73
CA TYR A 207 -19.62 -2.54 -9.80
C TYR A 207 -20.03 -3.89 -10.40
N ALA A 208 -20.74 -3.88 -11.54
CA ALA A 208 -21.32 -5.07 -12.15
C ALA A 208 -20.29 -6.15 -12.51
N ALA A 209 -19.04 -5.75 -12.86
CA ALA A 209 -17.97 -6.68 -13.21
C ALA A 209 -17.13 -7.16 -12.01
N VAL A 210 -17.66 -7.07 -10.78
CA VAL A 210 -16.94 -7.47 -9.55
C VAL A 210 -16.48 -8.93 -9.59
N GLY A 211 -17.20 -9.80 -10.32
CA GLY A 211 -16.85 -11.21 -10.50
C GLY A 211 -15.48 -11.46 -11.12
N GLU A 212 -15.07 -10.59 -12.03
CA GLU A 212 -13.83 -10.68 -12.81
C GLU A 212 -12.60 -10.11 -12.09
N LEU A 213 -12.79 -9.49 -10.92
CA LEU A 213 -11.70 -8.82 -10.21
C LEU A 213 -10.80 -9.80 -9.45
N GLU A 214 -9.50 -9.64 -9.64
CA GLU A 214 -8.45 -10.24 -8.81
C GLU A 214 -8.19 -9.33 -7.59
N LEU A 215 -9.01 -9.49 -6.53
CA LEU A 215 -9.01 -8.59 -5.38
C LEU A 215 -7.63 -8.41 -4.73
N ASN A 216 -6.83 -9.47 -4.69
CA ASN A 216 -5.49 -9.44 -4.09
C ASN A 216 -4.52 -8.52 -4.83
N ARG A 217 -4.77 -8.26 -6.13
CA ARG A 217 -3.92 -7.44 -6.98
C ARG A 217 -4.34 -5.97 -7.05
N LEU A 218 -5.51 -5.63 -6.51
CA LEU A 218 -6.01 -4.25 -6.57
C LEU A 218 -5.08 -3.24 -5.86
N PHE A 219 -4.26 -3.71 -4.92
CA PHE A 219 -3.28 -2.91 -4.20
C PHE A 219 -1.87 -2.95 -4.81
N ASP A 220 -1.69 -3.73 -5.89
CA ASP A 220 -0.41 -3.74 -6.62
C ASP A 220 -0.23 -2.43 -7.38
N ARG A 221 1.00 -1.92 -7.40
CA ARG A 221 1.35 -0.69 -8.12
C ARG A 221 1.12 -0.88 -9.62
N PHE A 222 0.49 0.11 -10.25
CA PHE A 222 0.17 0.12 -11.68
C PHE A 222 -0.81 -0.97 -12.13
N TYR A 223 -1.37 -1.75 -11.19
CA TYR A 223 -2.38 -2.72 -11.54
C TYR A 223 -3.71 -2.03 -11.87
N ARG A 224 -4.32 -2.47 -12.97
CA ARG A 224 -5.65 -2.08 -13.41
C ARG A 224 -6.39 -3.33 -13.85
N ALA A 225 -7.56 -3.57 -13.31
CA ALA A 225 -8.40 -4.71 -13.67
C ALA A 225 -8.90 -4.62 -15.13
N ASP A 226 -9.04 -3.40 -15.63
CA ASP A 226 -9.63 -3.10 -16.93
C ASP A 226 -8.57 -2.55 -17.89
N LYS A 227 -7.89 -3.44 -18.64
CA LYS A 227 -6.96 -3.05 -19.72
C LYS A 227 -7.67 -2.49 -20.95
N ALA A 228 -8.99 -2.74 -21.10
CA ALA A 228 -9.74 -2.49 -22.33
C ALA A 228 -10.64 -1.24 -22.27
N ARG A 229 -11.03 -0.75 -21.10
CA ARG A 229 -11.83 0.46 -21.00
C ARG A 229 -10.97 1.70 -21.08
N LYS A 230 -10.90 2.25 -22.26
CA LYS A 230 -10.34 3.56 -22.57
C LYS A 230 -10.97 4.60 -21.62
N PHE A 231 -10.11 5.37 -20.88
CA PHE A 231 -10.45 6.67 -20.29
C PHE A 231 -11.16 6.76 -18.93
N THR A 232 -11.09 5.82 -18.02
CA THR A 232 -11.46 6.09 -16.62
C THR A 232 -10.33 6.67 -15.76
N GLY A 233 -9.30 7.23 -16.39
CA GLY A 233 -8.37 8.21 -15.77
C GLY A 233 -7.59 7.79 -14.51
N GLY A 234 -7.31 6.49 -14.25
CA GLY A 234 -6.51 6.06 -13.09
C GLY A 234 -5.22 5.36 -13.52
N TYR A 235 -4.10 5.65 -12.84
CA TYR A 235 -2.79 5.06 -13.13
C TYR A 235 -2.49 3.79 -12.34
N GLY A 236 -3.43 3.31 -11.50
CA GLY A 236 -3.22 2.14 -10.65
C GLY A 236 -2.29 2.42 -9.46
N VAL A 237 -2.17 3.68 -9.03
CA VAL A 237 -1.32 4.09 -7.90
C VAL A 237 -2.14 4.38 -6.65
N GLY A 238 -3.42 4.78 -6.79
CA GLY A 238 -4.24 5.23 -5.66
C GLY A 238 -4.38 4.17 -4.56
N LEU A 239 -4.85 2.97 -4.89
CA LEU A 239 -5.06 1.92 -3.90
C LEU A 239 -3.75 1.42 -3.27
N SER A 240 -2.64 1.37 -4.01
CA SER A 240 -1.34 1.06 -3.43
C SER A 240 -0.86 2.12 -2.45
N MET A 241 -1.19 3.39 -2.71
CA MET A 241 -0.96 4.50 -1.77
C MET A 241 -1.85 4.40 -0.53
N ALA A 242 -3.15 4.09 -0.69
CA ALA A 242 -4.04 3.85 0.43
C ALA A 242 -3.51 2.74 1.34
N LYS A 243 -3.02 1.65 0.76
CA LYS A 243 -2.37 0.56 1.48
C LYS A 243 -1.14 1.03 2.25
N ALA A 244 -0.24 1.79 1.62
CA ALA A 244 0.95 2.33 2.29
C ALA A 244 0.60 3.26 3.47
N ILE A 245 -0.44 4.10 3.33
CA ILE A 245 -0.91 4.96 4.43
C ILE A 245 -1.40 4.11 5.61
N VAL A 246 -2.22 3.10 5.33
CA VAL A 246 -2.79 2.23 6.36
C VAL A 246 -1.70 1.41 7.06
N GLU A 247 -0.74 0.86 6.32
CA GLU A 247 0.41 0.13 6.86
C GLU A 247 1.30 1.01 7.76
N LYS A 248 1.55 2.27 7.38
CA LYS A 248 2.25 3.24 8.24
C LYS A 248 1.53 3.51 9.56
N HIS A 249 0.21 3.45 9.55
CA HIS A 249 -0.63 3.55 10.77
C HIS A 249 -0.80 2.20 11.48
N LYS A 250 -0.06 1.15 11.08
CA LYS A 250 -0.13 -0.22 11.64
C LYS A 250 -1.53 -0.84 11.50
N GLY A 251 -2.28 -0.38 10.52
CA GLY A 251 -3.59 -0.87 10.14
C GLY A 251 -3.55 -1.95 9.07
N GLU A 252 -4.71 -2.33 8.61
CA GLU A 252 -4.91 -3.29 7.53
C GLU A 252 -5.98 -2.77 6.56
N ILE A 253 -5.74 -2.91 5.25
CA ILE A 253 -6.72 -2.63 4.20
C ILE A 253 -6.96 -3.88 3.37
N THR A 254 -8.23 -4.17 3.11
CA THR A 254 -8.65 -5.33 2.30
C THR A 254 -9.74 -4.93 1.32
N ALA A 255 -9.74 -5.55 0.15
CA ALA A 255 -10.84 -5.47 -0.80
C ALA A 255 -11.70 -6.74 -0.68
N TYR A 256 -13.01 -6.61 -0.80
CA TYR A 256 -13.94 -7.72 -0.73
C TYR A 256 -15.10 -7.54 -1.70
N LYS A 257 -15.71 -8.66 -2.09
CA LYS A 257 -16.98 -8.68 -2.82
C LYS A 257 -18.11 -8.76 -1.78
N LYS A 258 -18.93 -7.72 -1.69
CA LYS A 258 -20.08 -7.72 -0.79
C LYS A 258 -21.17 -8.67 -1.31
N ASP A 259 -21.40 -8.61 -2.61
CA ASP A 259 -22.31 -9.45 -3.36
C ASP A 259 -21.88 -9.55 -4.84
N ALA A 260 -22.75 -9.97 -5.73
CA ALA A 260 -22.47 -10.12 -7.17
C ALA A 260 -22.25 -8.79 -7.91
N THR A 261 -22.61 -7.65 -7.32
CA THR A 261 -22.62 -6.33 -7.97
C THR A 261 -21.96 -5.23 -7.15
N HIS A 262 -21.39 -5.54 -5.98
CA HIS A 262 -20.76 -4.55 -5.12
C HIS A 262 -19.36 -4.97 -4.72
N ILE A 263 -18.43 -4.04 -4.87
CA ILE A 263 -17.08 -4.12 -4.30
C ILE A 263 -16.99 -3.24 -3.06
N GLY A 264 -16.22 -3.66 -2.09
CA GLY A 264 -15.93 -2.88 -0.89
C GLY A 264 -14.45 -2.88 -0.55
N PHE A 265 -14.03 -1.78 0.05
CA PHE A 265 -12.71 -1.60 0.65
C PHE A 265 -12.89 -1.40 2.15
N LYS A 266 -12.23 -2.24 2.94
CA LYS A 266 -12.29 -2.22 4.40
C LYS A 266 -10.93 -1.85 4.97
N VAL A 267 -10.90 -0.81 5.78
CA VAL A 267 -9.72 -0.33 6.52
C VAL A 267 -9.94 -0.60 7.99
N LEU A 268 -8.95 -1.20 8.63
CA LEU A 268 -8.86 -1.45 10.06
C LEU A 268 -7.69 -0.63 10.64
N LEU A 269 -8.01 0.32 11.49
CA LEU A 269 -7.05 1.19 12.18
C LEU A 269 -7.02 0.93 13.68
#